data_ffbaf9e4a6e73c0e5adc3c04e8ae868d
#
_entry.id   ffbaf9e4a6e73c0e5adc3c04e8ae868d
#
_cell.length_a   1.000
_cell.length_b   1.000
_cell.length_c   1.000
_cell.angle_alpha   90.00
_cell.angle_beta   90.00
_cell.angle_gamma   90.00
#
_symmetry.space_group_name_H-M   'P 1'
#
loop_
_entity.id
_entity.type
_entity.pdbx_description
1 polymer ?
#
loop_
_entity_poly.entity_id
_entity_poly.type
_entity_poly.pdbx_seq_one_letter_code
_entity_poly.pdbx_strand_id
1 'polypeptide(L)'
;ALAGERHAPLVVMRLDSLITKFMGETAAKLRLVFDAMLAARGVYLFDEFDSIGAQRALPNDVGEIRRVLNSFLQFIEHEESDSLILAATNHPEVLDQALFRRFDDVIQYGIPDKEQVLRTLQAKLASFKISGIVWEKVVEAALGHSYADITRSCEEAAKEMVLNDRQTISTESLLDALSERGSFTYDSSPYALGAKKV
;
A
#
# COMPACT_ATOMS: atom_id res chain seq x y z
N ALA A 1 -2.70 6.12 -10.15
CA ALA A 1 -2.53 7.50 -9.68
C ALA A 1 -1.16 8.02 -10.08
N LEU A 2 -0.08 7.82 -9.31
CA LEU A 2 1.24 8.43 -9.51
C LEU A 2 1.83 8.23 -10.92
N ALA A 3 1.81 7.00 -11.44
CA ALA A 3 2.28 6.72 -12.80
C ALA A 3 1.45 7.46 -13.86
N GLY A 4 0.12 7.55 -13.66
CA GLY A 4 -0.75 8.30 -14.54
C GLY A 4 -0.49 9.81 -14.51
N GLU A 5 -0.23 10.39 -13.34
CA GLU A 5 0.13 11.81 -13.21
C GLU A 5 1.48 12.13 -13.84
N ARG A 6 2.41 11.17 -13.82
CA ARG A 6 3.72 11.31 -14.46
C ARG A 6 3.72 10.91 -15.94
N HIS A 7 2.59 10.44 -16.48
CA HIS A 7 2.49 9.90 -17.84
C HIS A 7 3.57 8.84 -18.14
N ALA A 8 3.85 7.99 -17.14
CA ALA A 8 4.90 6.98 -17.19
C ALA A 8 4.31 5.58 -17.02
N PRO A 9 4.93 4.54 -17.60
CA PRO A 9 4.50 3.17 -17.36
C PRO A 9 4.64 2.79 -15.88
N LEU A 10 3.73 1.95 -15.38
CA LEU A 10 3.82 1.33 -14.06
C LEU A 10 4.25 -0.12 -14.23
N VAL A 11 5.35 -0.48 -13.60
CA VAL A 11 5.80 -1.87 -13.49
C VAL A 11 5.64 -2.30 -12.03
N VAL A 12 4.84 -3.31 -11.79
CA VAL A 12 4.60 -3.85 -10.44
C VAL A 12 5.30 -5.19 -10.32
N MET A 13 6.13 -5.32 -9.31
CA MET A 13 6.86 -6.54 -9.00
C MET A 13 6.52 -6.98 -7.59
N ARG A 14 6.02 -8.18 -7.46
CA ARG A 14 5.80 -8.82 -6.17
C ARG A 14 7.06 -9.57 -5.78
N LEU A 15 7.67 -9.18 -4.67
CA LEU A 15 8.92 -9.78 -4.22
C LEU A 15 8.77 -11.22 -3.76
N ASP A 16 7.61 -11.60 -3.23
CA ASP A 16 7.30 -13.00 -2.91
C ASP A 16 7.44 -13.94 -4.13
N SER A 17 7.07 -13.45 -5.31
CA SER A 17 7.17 -14.21 -6.57
C SER A 17 8.57 -14.22 -7.17
N LEU A 18 9.42 -13.25 -6.81
CA LEU A 18 10.81 -13.20 -7.25
C LEU A 18 11.72 -14.11 -6.43
N ILE A 19 11.39 -14.31 -5.15
CA ILE A 19 12.18 -15.14 -4.25
C ILE A 19 11.96 -16.60 -4.60
N THR A 20 13.02 -17.27 -5.01
CA THR A 20 13.04 -18.71 -5.29
C THR A 20 13.89 -19.44 -4.26
N LYS A 21 13.74 -20.78 -4.19
CA LYS A 21 14.62 -21.62 -3.35
C LYS A 21 16.10 -21.52 -3.74
N PHE A 22 16.38 -21.04 -4.95
CA PHE A 22 17.73 -20.82 -5.49
C PHE A 22 18.03 -19.32 -5.50
N MET A 23 18.64 -18.82 -4.46
CA MET A 23 18.80 -17.36 -4.25
C MET A 23 19.76 -16.68 -5.23
N GLY A 24 20.67 -17.40 -5.87
CA GLY A 24 21.43 -16.85 -6.99
C GLY A 24 20.54 -16.40 -8.15
N GLU A 25 19.40 -17.07 -8.35
CA GLU A 25 18.40 -16.69 -9.35
C GLU A 25 17.64 -15.42 -8.95
N THR A 26 17.36 -15.22 -7.66
CA THR A 26 16.68 -14.03 -7.16
C THR A 26 17.50 -12.76 -7.39
N ALA A 27 18.79 -12.79 -7.07
CA ALA A 27 19.68 -11.67 -7.33
C ALA A 27 19.84 -11.39 -8.84
N ALA A 28 19.89 -12.43 -9.67
CA ALA A 28 19.95 -12.29 -11.12
C ALA A 28 18.65 -11.67 -11.69
N LYS A 29 17.49 -12.10 -11.19
CA LYS A 29 16.19 -11.52 -11.58
C LYS A 29 16.08 -10.05 -11.17
N LEU A 30 16.50 -9.70 -9.95
CA LEU A 30 16.54 -8.31 -9.51
C LEU A 30 17.44 -7.48 -10.44
N ARG A 31 18.61 -7.97 -10.80
CA ARG A 31 19.49 -7.29 -11.73
C ARG A 31 18.83 -7.02 -13.07
N LEU A 32 18.13 -7.99 -13.65
CA LEU A 32 17.39 -7.80 -14.91
C LEU A 32 16.34 -6.69 -14.80
N VAL A 33 15.70 -6.55 -13.65
CA VAL A 33 14.74 -5.48 -13.41
C VAL A 33 15.44 -4.12 -13.40
N PHE A 34 16.54 -3.97 -12.67
CA PHE A 34 17.29 -2.72 -12.62
C PHE A 34 17.94 -2.37 -13.98
N ASP A 35 18.46 -3.36 -14.70
CA ASP A 35 18.97 -3.16 -16.08
C ASP A 35 17.83 -2.67 -17.02
N ALA A 36 16.60 -3.16 -16.83
CA ALA A 36 15.45 -2.70 -17.59
C ALA A 36 15.02 -1.25 -17.25
N MET A 37 15.27 -0.79 -16.02
CA MET A 37 14.98 0.60 -15.62
C MET A 37 15.82 1.61 -16.42
N LEU A 38 17.06 1.26 -16.73
CA LEU A 38 17.94 2.10 -17.57
C LEU A 38 17.41 2.25 -19.00
N ALA A 39 16.74 1.21 -19.53
CA ALA A 39 16.19 1.22 -20.88
C ALA A 39 14.78 1.83 -20.96
N ALA A 40 14.01 1.77 -19.89
CA ALA A 40 12.60 2.17 -19.86
C ALA A 40 12.29 3.00 -18.62
N ARG A 41 12.27 4.31 -18.76
CA ARG A 41 11.85 5.21 -17.68
C ARG A 41 10.41 4.90 -17.25
N GLY A 42 10.17 4.74 -15.93
CA GLY A 42 8.87 4.37 -15.41
C GLY A 42 8.73 4.56 -13.91
N VAL A 43 7.60 4.09 -13.40
CA VAL A 43 7.35 3.91 -11.98
C VAL A 43 7.44 2.41 -11.69
N TYR A 44 8.40 2.03 -10.87
CA TYR A 44 8.69 0.64 -10.50
C TYR A 44 8.28 0.42 -9.05
N LEU A 45 7.25 -0.39 -8.83
CA LEU A 45 6.72 -0.72 -7.51
C LEU A 45 7.16 -2.12 -7.12
N PHE A 46 7.97 -2.21 -6.07
CA PHE A 46 8.29 -3.45 -5.37
C PHE A 46 7.28 -3.63 -4.23
N ASP A 47 6.33 -4.50 -4.45
CA ASP A 47 5.26 -4.81 -3.49
C ASP A 47 5.61 -6.01 -2.62
N GLU A 48 4.99 -6.08 -1.43
CA GLU A 48 5.22 -7.13 -0.43
C GLU A 48 6.72 -7.23 -0.03
N PHE A 49 7.34 -6.06 0.20
CA PHE A 49 8.77 -5.98 0.47
C PHE A 49 9.18 -6.72 1.75
N ASP A 50 8.27 -6.90 2.70
CA ASP A 50 8.43 -7.69 3.91
C ASP A 50 8.66 -9.18 3.64
N SER A 51 8.32 -9.69 2.46
CA SER A 51 8.60 -11.09 2.08
C SER A 51 10.09 -11.41 2.16
N ILE A 52 10.97 -10.42 1.93
CA ILE A 52 12.42 -10.54 2.13
C ILE A 52 12.77 -10.70 3.62
N GLY A 53 11.98 -10.10 4.53
CA GLY A 53 12.22 -10.17 5.98
C GLY A 53 11.59 -11.41 6.63
N ALA A 54 10.44 -11.85 6.16
CA ALA A 54 9.63 -12.90 6.77
C ALA A 54 10.30 -14.31 6.73
N GLN A 55 11.13 -14.58 5.74
CA GLN A 55 11.83 -15.87 5.60
C GLN A 55 13.00 -16.06 6.60
N ARG A 56 13.22 -15.11 7.51
CA ARG A 56 14.24 -15.23 8.59
C ARG A 56 13.97 -16.37 9.57
N ALA A 57 12.80 -17.01 9.50
CA ALA A 57 12.39 -18.07 10.43
C ALA A 57 13.10 -19.42 10.25
N LEU A 58 13.78 -19.65 9.12
CA LEU A 58 14.52 -20.90 8.85
C LEU A 58 16.02 -20.68 9.02
N PRO A 59 16.73 -21.47 9.86
CA PRO A 59 18.14 -21.24 10.23
C PRO A 59 19.13 -21.21 9.06
N ASN A 60 18.81 -21.87 7.95
CA ASN A 60 19.70 -21.97 6.79
C ASN A 60 19.53 -20.83 5.77
N ASP A 61 18.43 -20.06 5.84
CA ASP A 61 18.08 -19.06 4.83
C ASP A 61 18.48 -17.63 5.18
N VAL A 62 18.85 -17.37 6.45
CA VAL A 62 19.17 -16.00 6.95
C VAL A 62 20.33 -15.36 6.18
N GLY A 63 21.34 -16.15 5.80
CA GLY A 63 22.51 -15.63 5.07
C GLY A 63 22.19 -15.25 3.63
N GLU A 64 21.28 -15.97 3.02
CA GLU A 64 20.91 -15.79 1.61
C GLU A 64 19.94 -14.62 1.44
N ILE A 65 18.99 -14.48 2.35
CA ILE A 65 18.06 -13.35 2.38
C ILE A 65 18.82 -12.02 2.55
N ARG A 66 19.82 -11.99 3.43
CA ARG A 66 20.70 -10.83 3.58
C ARG A 66 21.46 -10.50 2.29
N ARG A 67 21.85 -11.51 1.51
CA ARG A 67 22.52 -11.29 0.22
C ARG A 67 21.58 -10.66 -0.80
N VAL A 68 20.33 -11.14 -0.88
CA VAL A 68 19.30 -10.57 -1.78
C VAL A 68 19.03 -9.12 -1.38
N LEU A 69 18.83 -8.85 -0.09
CA LEU A 69 18.63 -7.50 0.44
C LEU A 69 19.83 -6.59 0.13
N ASN A 70 21.04 -7.06 0.38
CA ASN A 70 22.25 -6.28 0.08
C ASN A 70 22.39 -6.02 -1.42
N SER A 71 22.06 -6.99 -2.27
CA SER A 71 22.06 -6.79 -3.73
C SER A 71 21.03 -5.74 -4.14
N PHE A 72 19.82 -5.78 -3.58
CA PHE A 72 18.79 -4.78 -3.82
C PHE A 72 19.24 -3.38 -3.39
N LEU A 73 19.84 -3.26 -2.20
CA LEU A 73 20.39 -2.00 -1.70
C LEU A 73 21.50 -1.45 -2.60
N GLN A 74 22.39 -2.32 -3.08
CA GLN A 74 23.43 -1.93 -4.02
C GLN A 74 22.83 -1.44 -5.36
N PHE A 75 21.78 -2.09 -5.85
CA PHE A 75 21.13 -1.67 -7.09
C PHE A 75 20.47 -0.29 -6.92
N ILE A 76 19.76 -0.04 -5.80
CA ILE A 76 19.20 1.30 -5.53
C ILE A 76 20.30 2.36 -5.48
N GLU A 77 21.42 2.09 -4.80
CA GLU A 77 22.51 3.05 -4.66
C GLU A 77 23.20 3.41 -5.99
N HIS A 78 23.19 2.49 -6.95
CA HIS A 78 23.82 2.67 -8.25
C HIS A 78 22.80 2.97 -9.36
N GLU A 79 21.52 3.19 -8.97
CA GLU A 79 20.48 3.49 -9.94
C GLU A 79 20.64 4.93 -10.44
N GLU A 80 20.87 5.08 -11.74
CA GLU A 80 21.09 6.37 -12.42
C GLU A 80 19.95 6.71 -13.40
N SER A 81 18.88 5.88 -13.45
CA SER A 81 17.75 6.17 -14.32
C SER A 81 16.87 7.28 -13.74
N ASP A 82 16.12 7.97 -14.62
CA ASP A 82 15.06 8.92 -14.19
C ASP A 82 13.78 8.22 -13.73
N SER A 83 13.85 6.94 -13.38
CA SER A 83 12.71 6.15 -12.91
C SER A 83 12.41 6.42 -11.45
N LEU A 84 11.16 6.23 -11.06
CA LEU A 84 10.74 6.30 -9.66
C LEU A 84 10.63 4.90 -9.08
N ILE A 85 11.39 4.63 -8.04
CA ILE A 85 11.37 3.35 -7.33
C ILE A 85 10.52 3.49 -6.07
N LEU A 86 9.53 2.62 -5.95
CA LEU A 86 8.64 2.52 -4.79
C LEU A 86 8.79 1.13 -4.18
N ALA A 87 8.89 1.06 -2.86
CA ALA A 87 8.79 -0.18 -2.12
C ALA A 87 7.61 -0.10 -1.16
N ALA A 88 6.75 -1.10 -1.15
CA ALA A 88 5.60 -1.17 -0.27
C ALA A 88 5.72 -2.36 0.68
N THR A 89 5.39 -2.14 1.95
CA THR A 89 5.39 -3.17 2.99
C THR A 89 4.25 -2.93 3.99
N ASN A 90 3.65 -4.02 4.46
CA ASN A 90 2.71 -4.01 5.58
C ASN A 90 3.42 -4.30 6.92
N HIS A 91 4.67 -4.76 6.89
CA HIS A 91 5.45 -5.19 8.05
C HIS A 91 6.81 -4.47 8.13
N PRO A 92 6.83 -3.15 8.34
CA PRO A 92 8.08 -2.39 8.41
C PRO A 92 9.00 -2.88 9.54
N GLU A 93 8.45 -3.48 10.59
CA GLU A 93 9.19 -4.00 11.75
C GLU A 93 10.10 -5.18 11.42
N VAL A 94 9.81 -5.93 10.35
CA VAL A 94 10.68 -7.04 9.91
C VAL A 94 11.83 -6.59 9.02
N LEU A 95 11.81 -5.35 8.57
CA LEU A 95 12.82 -4.77 7.70
C LEU A 95 13.95 -4.12 8.50
N ASP A 96 15.17 -4.17 7.97
CA ASP A 96 16.33 -3.52 8.58
C ASP A 96 16.23 -1.99 8.42
N GLN A 97 16.57 -1.26 9.47
CA GLN A 97 16.62 0.21 9.43
C GLN A 97 17.59 0.75 8.36
N ALA A 98 18.62 -0.01 8.02
CA ALA A 98 19.54 0.35 6.95
C ALA A 98 18.84 0.48 5.58
N LEU A 99 17.75 -0.26 5.36
CA LEU A 99 16.95 -0.16 4.15
C LEU A 99 16.28 1.22 4.03
N PHE A 100 15.63 1.69 5.10
CA PHE A 100 14.91 2.96 5.10
C PHE A 100 15.82 4.16 4.84
N ARG A 101 17.11 4.06 5.19
CA ARG A 101 18.10 5.12 4.96
C ARG A 101 18.54 5.25 3.50
N ARG A 102 18.18 4.29 2.66
CA ARG A 102 18.53 4.25 1.23
C ARG A 102 17.44 4.81 0.31
N PHE A 103 16.24 5.01 0.87
CA PHE A 103 15.16 5.71 0.19
C PHE A 103 15.21 7.20 0.53
N ASP A 104 14.91 8.02 -0.45
CA ASP A 104 14.87 9.49 -0.30
C ASP A 104 13.75 9.91 0.65
N ASP A 105 12.65 9.15 0.68
CA ASP A 105 11.51 9.43 1.55
C ASP A 105 10.83 8.14 2.01
N VAL A 106 10.23 8.20 3.21
CA VAL A 106 9.45 7.12 3.80
C VAL A 106 8.07 7.64 4.14
N ILE A 107 7.06 7.12 3.45
CA ILE A 107 5.66 7.51 3.63
C ILE A 107 4.96 6.44 4.45
N GLN A 108 4.44 6.84 5.60
CA GLN A 108 3.64 5.96 6.45
C GLN A 108 2.16 6.27 6.28
N TYR A 109 1.38 5.28 5.84
CA TYR A 109 -0.07 5.36 5.78
C TYR A 109 -0.66 4.89 7.11
N GLY A 110 -1.20 5.85 7.86
CA GLY A 110 -1.93 5.57 9.11
C GLY A 110 -3.43 5.41 8.87
N ILE A 111 -4.17 5.26 9.97
CA ILE A 111 -5.63 5.35 9.95
C ILE A 111 -6.02 6.80 9.63
N PRO A 112 -7.03 7.02 8.74
CA PRO A 112 -7.43 8.36 8.37
C PRO A 112 -8.04 9.13 9.53
N ASP A 113 -7.73 10.41 9.62
CA ASP A 113 -8.41 11.34 10.51
C ASP A 113 -9.82 11.71 9.99
N LYS A 114 -10.57 12.47 10.79
CA LYS A 114 -11.95 12.85 10.48
C LYS A 114 -12.11 13.55 9.13
N GLU A 115 -11.18 14.41 8.76
CA GLU A 115 -11.20 15.13 7.48
C GLU A 115 -10.88 14.21 6.31
N GLN A 116 -9.88 13.34 6.49
CA GLN A 116 -9.49 12.34 5.50
C GLN A 116 -10.59 11.29 5.28
N VAL A 117 -11.27 10.85 6.33
CA VAL A 117 -12.45 9.99 6.24
C VAL A 117 -13.52 10.63 5.36
N LEU A 118 -13.89 11.88 5.66
CA LEU A 118 -14.91 12.60 4.88
C LEU A 118 -14.52 12.72 3.41
N ARG A 119 -13.28 13.13 3.13
CA ARG A 119 -12.77 13.23 1.75
C ARG A 119 -12.79 11.89 1.03
N THR A 120 -12.43 10.79 1.72
CA THR A 120 -12.42 9.45 1.14
C THR A 120 -13.84 9.01 0.80
N LEU A 121 -14.79 9.17 1.72
CA LEU A 121 -16.21 8.86 1.49
C LEU A 121 -16.76 9.64 0.29
N GLN A 122 -16.56 10.96 0.27
CA GLN A 122 -17.03 11.82 -0.80
C GLN A 122 -16.42 11.44 -2.15
N ALA A 123 -15.12 11.17 -2.21
CA ALA A 123 -14.44 10.79 -3.43
C ALA A 123 -14.94 9.43 -3.97
N LYS A 124 -15.17 8.46 -3.09
CA LYS A 124 -15.66 7.12 -3.48
C LYS A 124 -17.12 7.12 -3.89
N LEU A 125 -17.92 7.97 -3.28
CA LEU A 125 -19.35 8.08 -3.60
C LEU A 125 -19.65 9.07 -4.74
N ALA A 126 -18.67 9.80 -5.25
CA ALA A 126 -18.86 10.83 -6.29
C ALA A 126 -19.52 10.30 -7.58
N SER A 127 -19.34 9.01 -7.90
CA SER A 127 -19.92 8.38 -9.08
C SER A 127 -21.34 7.85 -8.87
N PHE A 128 -21.84 7.89 -7.65
CA PHE A 128 -23.13 7.33 -7.27
C PHE A 128 -24.15 8.42 -6.94
N LYS A 129 -25.42 8.14 -7.15
CA LYS A 129 -26.49 9.01 -6.64
C LYS A 129 -26.64 8.78 -5.15
N ILE A 130 -26.43 9.84 -4.38
CA ILE A 130 -26.59 9.84 -2.92
C ILE A 130 -27.78 10.74 -2.56
N SER A 131 -28.51 10.40 -1.50
CA SER A 131 -29.62 11.22 -1.02
C SER A 131 -29.67 11.23 0.51
N GLY A 132 -29.76 12.45 1.08
CA GLY A 132 -29.96 12.63 2.51
C GLY A 132 -28.83 12.10 3.41
N ILE A 133 -27.59 12.07 2.92
CA ILE A 133 -26.45 11.59 3.73
C ILE A 133 -26.18 12.53 4.89
N VAL A 134 -26.27 11.99 6.10
CA VAL A 134 -25.85 12.66 7.33
C VAL A 134 -24.37 12.37 7.55
N TRP A 135 -23.52 13.20 6.92
CA TRP A 135 -22.07 13.00 6.88
C TRP A 135 -21.43 12.85 8.26
N GLU A 136 -21.89 13.62 9.25
CA GLU A 136 -21.35 13.55 10.61
C GLU A 136 -21.48 12.15 11.21
N LYS A 137 -22.64 11.50 11.05
CA LYS A 137 -22.87 10.13 11.55
C LYS A 137 -22.02 9.11 10.83
N VAL A 138 -21.92 9.22 9.50
CA VAL A 138 -21.14 8.29 8.69
C VAL A 138 -19.64 8.43 8.99
N VAL A 139 -19.15 9.66 9.11
CA VAL A 139 -17.75 9.93 9.45
C VAL A 139 -17.43 9.40 10.86
N GLU A 140 -18.29 9.63 11.85
CA GLU A 140 -18.11 9.12 13.21
C GLU A 140 -18.03 7.59 13.23
N ALA A 141 -18.91 6.90 12.49
CA ALA A 141 -18.91 5.45 12.36
C ALA A 141 -17.68 4.91 11.62
N ALA A 142 -17.10 5.70 10.73
CA ALA A 142 -15.92 5.31 9.96
C ALA A 142 -14.58 5.60 10.68
N LEU A 143 -14.59 6.30 11.81
CA LEU A 143 -13.37 6.53 12.59
C LEU A 143 -12.79 5.21 13.09
N GLY A 144 -11.48 5.08 12.97
CA GLY A 144 -10.77 3.83 13.32
C GLY A 144 -10.72 2.79 12.19
N HIS A 145 -11.42 3.00 11.09
CA HIS A 145 -11.32 2.14 9.91
C HIS A 145 -10.16 2.55 9.00
N SER A 146 -9.56 1.57 8.32
CA SER A 146 -8.57 1.85 7.29
C SER A 146 -9.19 2.47 6.03
N TYR A 147 -8.38 3.13 5.20
CA TYR A 147 -8.82 3.61 3.88
C TYR A 147 -9.43 2.51 3.02
N ALA A 148 -8.90 1.28 3.13
CA ALA A 148 -9.41 0.12 2.41
C ALA A 148 -10.80 -0.27 2.90
N ASP A 149 -11.03 -0.29 4.21
CA ASP A 149 -12.35 -0.64 4.78
C ASP A 149 -13.39 0.40 4.43
N ILE A 150 -13.07 1.69 4.55
CA ILE A 150 -13.95 2.79 4.13
C ILE A 150 -14.32 2.65 2.64
N THR A 151 -13.32 2.37 1.79
CA THR A 151 -13.56 2.18 0.36
C THR A 151 -14.50 1.01 0.09
N ARG A 152 -14.24 -0.13 0.72
CA ARG A 152 -15.05 -1.33 0.56
C ARG A 152 -16.47 -1.15 1.11
N SER A 153 -16.64 -0.41 2.21
CA SER A 153 -17.98 -0.08 2.73
C SER A 153 -18.78 0.77 1.74
N CYS A 154 -18.13 1.71 1.05
CA CYS A 154 -18.78 2.46 -0.03
C CYS A 154 -19.20 1.56 -1.20
N GLU A 155 -18.33 0.62 -1.59
CA GLU A 155 -18.60 -0.35 -2.67
C GLU A 155 -19.74 -1.30 -2.27
N GLU A 156 -19.81 -1.75 -1.02
CA GLU A 156 -20.86 -2.62 -0.50
C GLU A 156 -22.20 -1.89 -0.46
N ALA A 157 -22.24 -0.66 0.03
CA ALA A 157 -23.44 0.17 0.02
C ALA A 157 -23.95 0.44 -1.41
N ALA A 158 -23.00 0.63 -2.37
CA ALA A 158 -23.37 0.80 -3.79
C ALA A 158 -23.91 -0.50 -4.40
N LYS A 159 -23.31 -1.63 -4.08
CA LYS A 159 -23.78 -2.96 -4.50
C LYS A 159 -25.15 -3.28 -3.92
N GLU A 160 -25.38 -3.01 -2.64
CA GLU A 160 -26.68 -3.17 -2.00
C GLU A 160 -27.77 -2.30 -2.66
N MET A 161 -27.41 -1.05 -3.00
CA MET A 161 -28.31 -0.16 -3.74
C MET A 161 -28.78 -0.81 -5.05
N VAL A 162 -27.89 -1.43 -5.82
CA VAL A 162 -28.22 -2.09 -7.07
C VAL A 162 -29.03 -3.36 -6.86
N LEU A 163 -28.64 -4.20 -5.90
CA LEU A 163 -29.31 -5.48 -5.62
C LEU A 163 -30.75 -5.30 -5.10
N ASN A 164 -31.02 -4.23 -4.38
CA ASN A 164 -32.34 -3.92 -3.82
C ASN A 164 -33.15 -2.94 -4.70
N ASP A 165 -32.71 -2.72 -5.94
CA ASP A 165 -33.40 -1.83 -6.90
C ASP A 165 -33.61 -0.41 -6.37
N ARG A 166 -32.72 0.06 -5.48
CA ARG A 166 -32.72 1.41 -4.91
C ARG A 166 -32.01 2.35 -5.87
N GLN A 167 -32.47 3.60 -5.95
CA GLN A 167 -31.89 4.59 -6.85
C GLN A 167 -30.75 5.41 -6.22
N THR A 168 -30.62 5.37 -4.90
CA THR A 168 -29.68 6.20 -4.14
C THR A 168 -29.09 5.44 -2.96
N ILE A 169 -27.85 5.78 -2.62
CA ILE A 169 -27.21 5.32 -1.39
C ILE A 169 -27.70 6.22 -0.25
N SER A 170 -28.08 5.61 0.88
CA SER A 170 -28.57 6.29 2.08
C SER A 170 -27.54 6.28 3.21
N THR A 171 -27.78 7.06 4.26
CA THR A 171 -27.00 7.03 5.49
C THR A 171 -27.02 5.64 6.13
N GLU A 172 -28.16 4.99 6.15
CA GLU A 172 -28.34 3.66 6.78
C GLU A 172 -27.50 2.60 6.08
N SER A 173 -27.53 2.53 4.75
CA SER A 173 -26.74 1.53 4.01
C SER A 173 -25.24 1.71 4.19
N LEU A 174 -24.76 2.95 4.38
CA LEU A 174 -23.36 3.21 4.69
C LEU A 174 -22.99 2.81 6.12
N LEU A 175 -23.87 3.08 7.09
CA LEU A 175 -23.66 2.68 8.49
C LEU A 175 -23.66 1.17 8.65
N ASP A 176 -24.56 0.46 7.97
CA ASP A 176 -24.63 -1.00 7.98
C ASP A 176 -23.36 -1.61 7.39
N ALA A 177 -22.92 -1.12 6.22
CA ALA A 177 -21.70 -1.58 5.57
C ALA A 177 -20.44 -1.29 6.40
N LEU A 178 -20.39 -0.20 7.16
CA LEU A 178 -19.29 0.10 8.08
C LEU A 178 -19.31 -0.81 9.29
N SER A 179 -20.50 -1.07 9.87
CA SER A 179 -20.65 -1.90 11.08
C SER A 179 -20.21 -3.34 10.85
N GLU A 180 -20.46 -3.90 9.67
CA GLU A 180 -20.08 -5.27 9.30
C GLU A 180 -18.56 -5.49 9.29
N ARG A 181 -17.76 -4.43 9.13
CA ARG A 181 -16.30 -4.56 9.00
C ARG A 181 -15.54 -4.45 10.30
N GLY A 182 -16.17 -3.97 11.36
CA GLY A 182 -15.53 -3.77 12.66
C GLY A 182 -14.40 -2.71 12.62
N SER A 183 -14.18 -2.03 13.74
CA SER A 183 -13.04 -1.14 13.91
C SER A 183 -11.78 -1.97 14.17
N PHE A 184 -10.80 -1.90 13.28
CA PHE A 184 -9.47 -2.41 13.57
C PHE A 184 -8.76 -1.41 14.47
N THR A 185 -8.45 -1.80 15.70
CA THR A 185 -7.48 -1.08 16.53
C THR A 185 -6.09 -1.31 15.94
N TYR A 186 -5.64 -0.38 15.14
CA TYR A 186 -4.25 -0.35 14.70
C TYR A 186 -3.41 0.11 15.89
N ASP A 187 -2.64 -0.81 16.44
CA ASP A 187 -1.64 -0.46 17.46
C ASP A 187 -0.63 0.47 16.79
N SER A 188 -0.58 1.73 17.25
CA SER A 188 0.36 2.73 16.77
C SER A 188 1.75 2.38 17.28
N SER A 189 2.42 1.45 16.59
CA SER A 189 3.80 1.08 16.86
C SER A 189 4.74 2.28 16.65
N PRO A 190 5.73 2.49 17.56
CA PRO A 190 6.51 3.72 17.67
C PRO A 190 7.67 3.82 16.68
N TYR A 191 7.46 3.49 15.40
CA TYR A 191 8.46 3.76 14.37
C TYR A 191 8.30 5.19 13.81
N ALA A 192 8.34 6.17 14.70
CA ALA A 192 8.49 7.58 14.35
C ALA A 192 9.95 7.88 13.95
N LEU A 193 10.38 7.40 12.81
CA LEU A 193 11.57 7.89 12.14
C LEU A 193 11.13 9.00 11.19
N GLY A 194 11.23 10.27 11.67
CA GLY A 194 11.32 11.47 10.81
C GLY A 194 10.33 11.65 9.65
N ALA A 195 9.24 10.87 9.61
CA ALA A 195 8.29 10.93 8.53
C ALA A 195 7.53 12.26 8.54
N LYS A 196 7.67 13.04 7.49
CA LYS A 196 6.77 14.17 7.22
C LYS A 196 5.37 13.61 7.02
N LYS A 197 4.44 14.00 7.89
CA LYS A 197 3.01 13.74 7.66
C LYS A 197 2.59 14.48 6.39
N VAL A 198 2.16 13.75 5.40
CA VAL A 198 1.49 14.27 4.22
C VAL A 198 0.00 14.32 4.47
#